data_f7700a0f585a31682df0d7838a121dac
#
_entry.id   f7700a0f585a31682df0d7838a121dac
#
_cell.length_a   1.000
_cell.length_b   1.000
_cell.length_c   1.000
_cell.angle_alpha   90.00
_cell.angle_beta   90.00
_cell.angle_gamma   90.00
#
_symmetry.space_group_name_H-M   'P 1'
#
loop_
_entity.id
_entity.type
_entity.pdbx_description
1 polymer ?
#
loop_
_entity_poly.entity_id
_entity_poly.type
_entity_poly.pdbx_seq_one_letter_code
_entity_poly.pdbx_strand_id
1 'polypeptide(L)'
;MQYSKLQNEKLHHFCDLYHICHISSVIPSFNGANRCKLTGLFLKLERKRVKVNKLPFLITILFSLFMSAQNEVCFDIESNPDPFNPALTSFPKYINVLDCIHIYGESQISDAKMLHAAAVAAELLDNNEDGIVDDPAVEASLRNLDTMMPLFNSEWSAGQDNVFDYYDGCLGAVLYNNEIDPSQPGHWGDDASVEEILHTINTCGQLEVYPQAFGLQPNSSLMSDAMDIARGGQFINIPNNYPEEAWYHYDDWTCDYQCMAMEYLYWCIVSDMGILNDTQTCNGIDNEWELCSPALFESTDLAMFAIVNDPQYKLPQIAPDGNYCPAESMQGDINGDGIINILDIIATVNLVLDGEFNSDADLNGDYNVDILDVILIVNLILG
;
A
#
# COMPACT_ATOMS: atom_id res chain seq x y z
N MET A 1 9.03 -24.46 24.09
CA MET A 1 9.64 -23.59 25.13
C MET A 1 10.95 -22.90 24.70
N GLN A 2 11.55 -23.27 23.57
CA GLN A 2 12.76 -22.62 23.04
C GLN A 2 12.43 -21.62 21.92
N TYR A 3 11.28 -21.74 21.28
CA TYR A 3 10.79 -20.82 20.22
C TYR A 3 10.30 -19.49 20.78
N SER A 4 9.66 -19.47 21.96
CA SER A 4 9.16 -18.25 22.58
C SER A 4 10.26 -17.31 23.11
N LYS A 5 11.47 -17.83 23.31
CA LYS A 5 12.60 -17.01 23.78
C LYS A 5 13.32 -16.28 22.64
N LEU A 6 13.29 -16.84 21.43
CA LEU A 6 13.83 -16.20 20.23
C LEU A 6 12.91 -15.08 19.72
N GLN A 7 11.59 -15.22 19.86
CA GLN A 7 10.64 -14.17 19.51
C GLN A 7 10.72 -12.99 20.48
N ASN A 8 10.85 -13.23 21.79
CA ASN A 8 11.02 -12.14 22.75
C ASN A 8 12.34 -11.37 22.61
N GLU A 9 13.41 -12.01 22.13
CA GLU A 9 14.66 -11.31 21.81
C GLU A 9 14.55 -10.52 20.49
N LYS A 10 13.77 -10.99 19.53
CA LYS A 10 13.44 -10.26 18.29
C LYS A 10 12.50 -9.07 18.56
N LEU A 11 11.49 -9.22 19.40
CA LEU A 11 10.58 -8.14 19.80
C LEU A 11 11.28 -7.02 20.59
N HIS A 12 12.24 -7.34 21.45
CA HIS A 12 13.03 -6.30 22.12
C HIS A 12 13.94 -5.52 21.17
N HIS A 13 14.41 -6.14 20.09
CA HIS A 13 15.15 -5.44 19.04
C HIS A 13 14.20 -4.59 18.15
N PHE A 14 12.99 -5.07 17.90
CA PHE A 14 11.97 -4.31 17.18
C PHE A 14 11.44 -3.11 17.98
N CYS A 15 11.30 -3.21 19.30
CA CYS A 15 10.91 -2.06 20.13
C CYS A 15 11.93 -0.90 20.10
N ASP A 16 13.20 -1.20 19.84
CA ASP A 16 14.22 -0.16 19.61
C ASP A 16 14.14 0.43 18.19
N LEU A 17 13.53 -0.26 17.22
CA LEU A 17 13.30 0.20 15.85
C LEU A 17 12.14 1.23 15.76
N TYR A 18 11.14 1.16 16.64
CA TYR A 18 9.94 2.01 16.59
C TYR A 18 10.13 3.46 17.05
N HIS A 19 11.30 3.86 17.49
CA HIS A 19 11.60 5.29 17.70
C HIS A 19 11.96 6.02 16.39
N ILE A 20 11.87 5.37 15.25
CA ILE A 20 12.57 5.76 14.02
C ILE A 20 11.68 6.45 12.99
N CYS A 21 10.37 6.24 12.99
CA CYS A 21 9.51 6.85 11.99
C CYS A 21 9.03 8.26 12.36
N HIS A 22 9.89 9.12 12.90
CA HIS A 22 9.65 10.54 13.02
C HIS A 22 10.48 11.32 12.02
N ILE A 23 10.02 11.41 10.79
CA ILE A 23 10.35 12.55 9.95
C ILE A 23 9.54 13.74 10.47
N SER A 24 10.08 14.40 11.50
CA SER A 24 9.57 15.70 11.91
C SER A 24 9.73 16.67 10.76
N SER A 25 8.64 16.96 10.06
CA SER A 25 8.54 18.09 9.15
C SER A 25 8.90 19.38 9.88
N VAL A 26 10.17 19.76 9.84
CA VAL A 26 10.62 21.07 10.25
C VAL A 26 10.27 22.05 9.14
N ILE A 27 9.04 22.52 9.12
CA ILE A 27 8.68 23.72 8.35
C ILE A 27 8.98 24.94 9.21
N PRO A 28 9.90 25.81 8.82
CA PRO A 28 10.06 27.09 9.53
C PRO A 28 8.81 27.95 9.28
N SER A 29 8.11 28.29 10.35
CA SER A 29 7.02 29.26 10.33
C SER A 29 7.52 30.63 9.85
N PHE A 30 7.17 31.00 8.64
CA PHE A 30 7.31 32.36 8.14
C PHE A 30 6.10 33.19 8.60
N ASN A 31 6.25 33.90 9.73
CA ASN A 31 5.41 35.04 10.08
C ASN A 31 5.90 36.26 9.31
N GLY A 32 5.17 36.64 8.28
CA GLY A 32 5.42 37.87 7.53
C GLY A 32 4.12 38.47 7.02
N ALA A 33 3.48 39.31 7.86
CA ALA A 33 2.31 40.08 7.46
C ALA A 33 2.72 41.14 6.44
N ASN A 34 2.29 41.00 5.19
CA ASN A 34 2.26 42.11 4.25
C ASN A 34 0.85 42.29 3.66
N ARG A 35 0.16 43.31 4.19
CA ARG A 35 -1.09 43.82 3.63
C ARG A 35 -0.83 44.44 2.26
N CYS A 36 -1.36 43.89 1.21
CA CYS A 36 -1.48 44.60 -0.06
C CYS A 36 -2.90 45.15 -0.21
N LYS A 37 -3.00 46.49 -0.24
CA LYS A 37 -4.23 47.23 -0.57
C LYS A 37 -4.48 47.13 -2.06
N LEU A 38 -5.60 46.58 -2.48
CA LEU A 38 -6.12 46.75 -3.83
C LEU A 38 -7.25 47.79 -3.79
N THR A 39 -6.96 48.92 -4.40
CA THR A 39 -7.88 50.01 -4.72
C THR A 39 -8.82 49.59 -5.84
N GLY A 40 -10.09 49.96 -5.67
CA GLY A 40 -11.18 49.59 -6.55
C GLY A 40 -11.12 50.22 -7.94
N LEU A 41 -11.67 49.51 -8.89
CA LEU A 41 -12.10 50.05 -10.17
C LEU A 41 -13.57 49.67 -10.40
N PHE A 42 -14.45 50.67 -10.27
CA PHE A 42 -15.85 50.58 -10.61
C PHE A 42 -16.01 50.69 -12.13
N LEU A 43 -16.53 49.64 -12.75
CA LEU A 43 -17.06 49.73 -14.12
C LEU A 43 -18.59 49.73 -14.06
N LYS A 44 -19.16 50.87 -14.46
CA LYS A 44 -20.59 51.04 -14.74
C LYS A 44 -20.96 50.23 -15.98
N LEU A 45 -21.89 49.34 -15.87
CA LEU A 45 -22.61 48.73 -16.99
C LEU A 45 -24.06 49.23 -17.02
N GLU A 46 -24.39 49.97 -18.08
CA GLU A 46 -25.75 50.47 -18.37
C GLU A 46 -26.70 49.32 -18.74
N ARG A 47 -27.90 49.37 -18.13
CA ARG A 47 -29.00 48.47 -18.47
C ARG A 47 -29.69 48.88 -19.75
N LYS A 48 -29.51 48.14 -20.83
CA LYS A 48 -30.46 48.14 -21.96
C LYS A 48 -31.57 47.12 -21.71
N ARG A 49 -32.84 47.62 -21.62
CA ARG A 49 -34.03 46.77 -21.57
C ARG A 49 -34.31 46.23 -22.97
N VAL A 50 -34.25 44.92 -23.11
CA VAL A 50 -34.79 44.21 -24.29
C VAL A 50 -36.13 43.61 -23.86
N LYS A 51 -37.20 43.98 -24.59
CA LYS A 51 -38.52 43.35 -24.46
C LYS A 51 -38.50 41.98 -25.14
N VAL A 52 -38.71 40.91 -24.37
CA VAL A 52 -38.87 39.59 -24.94
C VAL A 52 -40.36 39.19 -24.85
N ASN A 53 -40.90 38.86 -26.02
CA ASN A 53 -42.27 38.33 -26.19
C ASN A 53 -42.41 36.95 -25.54
N LYS A 54 -43.57 36.75 -24.98
CA LYS A 54 -43.99 35.47 -24.35
C LYS A 54 -44.07 34.36 -25.38
N LEU A 55 -43.15 33.38 -25.28
CA LEU A 55 -43.28 32.06 -25.84
C LEU A 55 -43.14 31.06 -24.67
N PRO A 56 -44.01 30.06 -24.52
CA PRO A 56 -43.90 29.11 -23.40
C PRO A 56 -42.69 28.21 -23.67
N PHE A 57 -41.58 28.55 -23.02
CA PHE A 57 -40.41 27.69 -22.99
C PHE A 57 -40.68 26.56 -22.02
N LEU A 58 -40.83 25.37 -22.57
CA LEU A 58 -40.77 24.10 -21.84
C LEU A 58 -39.31 24.00 -21.33
N ILE A 59 -39.07 24.43 -20.10
CA ILE A 59 -37.80 24.21 -19.42
C ILE A 59 -37.77 22.73 -19.07
N THR A 60 -37.22 21.92 -19.98
CA THR A 60 -36.62 20.64 -19.65
C THR A 60 -35.46 20.94 -18.75
N ILE A 61 -35.69 20.83 -17.45
CA ILE A 61 -34.59 20.76 -16.47
C ILE A 61 -33.87 19.44 -16.80
N LEU A 62 -32.81 19.52 -17.60
CA LEU A 62 -31.76 18.52 -17.55
C LEU A 62 -31.13 18.66 -16.16
N PHE A 63 -31.70 17.95 -15.21
CA PHE A 63 -30.92 17.50 -14.07
C PHE A 63 -29.84 16.58 -14.67
N SER A 64 -28.68 17.14 -15.00
CA SER A 64 -27.46 16.39 -15.00
C SER A 64 -27.32 15.88 -13.56
N LEU A 65 -27.77 14.65 -13.35
CA LEU A 65 -27.29 13.82 -12.26
C LEU A 65 -25.76 13.79 -12.44
N PHE A 66 -25.05 14.68 -11.76
CA PHE A 66 -23.76 14.36 -11.26
C PHE A 66 -24.03 13.23 -10.25
N MET A 67 -24.08 12.00 -10.73
CA MET A 67 -23.65 10.89 -9.93
C MET A 67 -22.19 11.23 -9.63
N SER A 68 -21.90 11.84 -8.49
CA SER A 68 -20.65 11.54 -7.84
C SER A 68 -20.67 10.02 -7.76
N ALA A 69 -19.77 9.35 -8.45
CA ALA A 69 -19.41 8.00 -8.09
C ALA A 69 -19.10 8.11 -6.59
N GLN A 70 -19.98 7.66 -5.74
CA GLN A 70 -19.59 7.30 -4.40
C GLN A 70 -18.61 6.17 -4.69
N ASN A 71 -17.35 6.34 -4.29
CA ASN A 71 -16.43 5.23 -4.26
C ASN A 71 -17.16 4.11 -3.53
N GLU A 72 -17.41 3.03 -4.22
CA GLU A 72 -18.01 1.86 -3.62
C GLU A 72 -16.96 1.39 -2.61
N VAL A 73 -17.34 1.39 -1.33
CA VAL A 73 -16.44 1.01 -0.25
C VAL A 73 -16.39 -0.51 -0.27
N CYS A 74 -15.30 -1.08 -0.79
CA CYS A 74 -15.16 -2.54 -0.89
C CYS A 74 -14.80 -3.22 0.41
N PHE A 75 -14.48 -2.47 1.46
CA PHE A 75 -14.24 -2.99 2.78
C PHE A 75 -15.31 -2.53 3.76
N ASP A 76 -15.81 -3.47 4.57
CA ASP A 76 -16.65 -3.16 5.73
C ASP A 76 -15.79 -3.02 6.99
N ILE A 77 -16.06 -1.98 7.77
CA ILE A 77 -15.48 -1.84 9.11
C ILE A 77 -16.30 -2.66 10.08
N GLU A 78 -15.71 -3.71 10.56
CA GLU A 78 -16.32 -4.62 11.52
C GLU A 78 -15.96 -4.26 12.97
N SER A 79 -16.67 -4.86 13.91
CA SER A 79 -16.26 -4.86 15.30
C SER A 79 -15.11 -5.85 15.49
N ASN A 80 -14.17 -5.53 16.39
CA ASN A 80 -13.08 -6.42 16.77
C ASN A 80 -13.58 -7.87 17.02
N PRO A 81 -13.08 -8.86 16.27
CA PRO A 81 -13.54 -10.24 16.41
C PRO A 81 -13.06 -10.92 17.71
N ASP A 82 -11.98 -10.42 18.34
CA ASP A 82 -11.44 -10.95 19.60
C ASP A 82 -11.21 -9.84 20.66
N PRO A 83 -12.28 -9.20 21.17
CA PRO A 83 -12.16 -8.06 22.08
C PRO A 83 -11.67 -8.44 23.49
N PHE A 84 -11.48 -9.74 23.77
CA PHE A 84 -10.97 -10.24 25.05
C PHE A 84 -9.48 -10.61 25.00
N ASN A 85 -8.86 -10.59 23.83
CA ASN A 85 -7.42 -10.74 23.67
C ASN A 85 -6.71 -9.55 24.28
N PRO A 86 -5.78 -9.74 25.23
CA PRO A 86 -5.08 -8.62 25.86
C PRO A 86 -4.42 -7.65 24.89
N ALA A 87 -3.88 -8.15 23.77
CA ALA A 87 -3.28 -7.33 22.72
C ALA A 87 -4.30 -6.42 22.02
N LEU A 88 -5.55 -6.87 21.89
CA LEU A 88 -6.55 -6.27 21.00
C LEU A 88 -7.65 -5.46 21.71
N THR A 89 -7.58 -5.34 23.04
CA THR A 89 -8.63 -4.68 23.86
C THR A 89 -8.87 -3.22 23.54
N SER A 90 -7.88 -2.54 22.95
CA SER A 90 -7.94 -1.10 22.64
C SER A 90 -8.57 -0.80 21.27
N PHE A 91 -8.83 -1.82 20.47
CA PHE A 91 -9.30 -1.68 19.09
C PHE A 91 -10.77 -2.06 18.96
N PRO A 92 -11.69 -1.09 18.83
CA PRO A 92 -13.09 -1.39 18.53
C PRO A 92 -13.36 -1.64 17.05
N LYS A 93 -12.43 -1.30 16.14
CA LYS A 93 -12.56 -1.36 14.70
C LYS A 93 -11.62 -2.40 14.10
N TYR A 94 -12.11 -3.10 13.09
CA TYR A 94 -11.40 -4.17 12.41
C TYR A 94 -11.74 -4.20 10.92
N ILE A 95 -10.76 -4.51 10.09
CA ILE A 95 -10.91 -4.86 8.68
C ILE A 95 -10.01 -6.05 8.38
N ASN A 96 -10.54 -7.07 7.70
CA ASN A 96 -9.77 -8.16 7.14
C ASN A 96 -9.45 -7.84 5.68
N VAL A 97 -8.15 -7.73 5.35
CA VAL A 97 -7.70 -7.43 3.99
C VAL A 97 -7.24 -8.72 3.32
N LEU A 98 -7.99 -9.20 2.35
CA LEU A 98 -7.70 -10.37 1.50
C LEU A 98 -7.31 -11.63 2.31
N ASP A 99 -7.85 -11.80 3.52
CA ASP A 99 -7.47 -12.83 4.49
C ASP A 99 -5.97 -12.87 4.84
N CYS A 100 -5.21 -11.81 4.53
CA CYS A 100 -3.76 -11.70 4.71
C CYS A 100 -3.35 -10.80 5.85
N ILE A 101 -3.99 -9.63 5.98
CA ILE A 101 -3.63 -8.61 6.95
C ILE A 101 -4.85 -8.21 7.77
N HIS A 102 -4.70 -8.25 9.09
CA HIS A 102 -5.70 -7.82 10.05
C HIS A 102 -5.44 -6.37 10.46
N ILE A 103 -6.27 -5.42 9.94
CA ILE A 103 -6.17 -4.01 10.32
C ILE A 103 -7.03 -3.74 11.53
N TYR A 104 -6.41 -3.30 12.62
CA TYR A 104 -7.08 -2.93 13.87
C TYR A 104 -6.93 -1.44 14.13
N GLY A 105 -8.04 -0.73 14.40
CA GLY A 105 -8.01 0.70 14.65
C GLY A 105 -8.56 1.09 16.01
N GLU A 106 -7.85 1.99 16.71
CA GLU A 106 -8.37 2.63 17.91
C GLU A 106 -9.61 3.49 17.61
N SER A 107 -10.41 3.80 18.62
CA SER A 107 -11.69 4.52 18.45
C SER A 107 -11.56 5.90 17.80
N GLN A 108 -10.41 6.54 17.90
CA GLN A 108 -10.11 7.87 17.35
C GLN A 108 -9.73 7.83 15.86
N ILE A 109 -9.36 6.68 15.34
CA ILE A 109 -9.09 6.51 13.91
C ILE A 109 -10.42 6.66 13.16
N SER A 110 -10.50 7.58 12.21
CA SER A 110 -11.73 7.75 11.43
C SER A 110 -11.97 6.57 10.49
N ASP A 111 -13.23 6.35 10.09
CA ASP A 111 -13.57 5.29 9.14
C ASP A 111 -12.86 5.50 7.80
N ALA A 112 -12.72 6.73 7.33
CA ALA A 112 -11.98 7.04 6.11
C ALA A 112 -10.51 6.60 6.18
N LYS A 113 -9.85 6.74 7.35
CA LYS A 113 -8.46 6.30 7.53
C LYS A 113 -8.34 4.78 7.62
N MET A 114 -9.32 4.11 8.24
CA MET A 114 -9.38 2.66 8.25
C MET A 114 -9.49 2.09 6.83
N LEU A 115 -10.43 2.63 6.04
CA LEU A 115 -10.69 2.21 4.67
C LEU A 115 -9.50 2.52 3.74
N HIS A 116 -8.86 3.68 3.92
CA HIS A 116 -7.66 4.03 3.18
C HIS A 116 -6.51 3.04 3.42
N ALA A 117 -6.19 2.75 4.68
CA ALA A 117 -5.16 1.77 5.00
C ALA A 117 -5.49 0.37 4.44
N ALA A 118 -6.78 -0.01 4.44
CA ALA A 118 -7.22 -1.29 3.88
C ALA A 118 -7.07 -1.32 2.34
N ALA A 119 -7.43 -0.24 1.66
CA ALA A 119 -7.28 -0.13 0.20
C ALA A 119 -5.80 -0.18 -0.20
N VAL A 120 -4.94 0.62 0.44
CA VAL A 120 -3.49 0.60 0.19
C VAL A 120 -2.90 -0.79 0.42
N ALA A 121 -3.29 -1.49 1.50
CA ALA A 121 -2.80 -2.84 1.77
C ALA A 121 -3.23 -3.84 0.69
N ALA A 122 -4.46 -3.73 0.22
CA ALA A 122 -4.98 -4.61 -0.83
C ALA A 122 -4.28 -4.34 -2.17
N GLU A 123 -4.12 -3.07 -2.59
CA GLU A 123 -3.43 -2.68 -3.83
C GLU A 123 -1.95 -3.10 -3.85
N LEU A 124 -1.29 -3.14 -2.68
CA LEU A 124 0.09 -3.63 -2.56
C LEU A 124 0.19 -5.16 -2.62
N LEU A 125 -0.87 -5.90 -2.27
CA LEU A 125 -0.92 -7.36 -2.30
C LEU A 125 -1.47 -7.91 -3.62
N ASP A 126 -2.39 -7.19 -4.22
CA ASP A 126 -3.09 -7.46 -5.47
C ASP A 126 -2.95 -6.22 -6.35
N ASN A 127 -1.81 -6.12 -7.02
CA ASN A 127 -1.38 -4.89 -7.70
C ASN A 127 -2.06 -4.71 -9.07
N ASN A 128 -2.76 -5.73 -9.56
CA ASN A 128 -3.59 -5.68 -10.77
C ASN A 128 -5.10 -5.55 -10.44
N GLU A 129 -5.46 -5.56 -9.15
CA GLU A 129 -6.82 -5.42 -8.63
C GLU A 129 -7.83 -6.44 -9.19
N ASP A 130 -7.39 -7.68 -9.37
CA ASP A 130 -8.28 -8.75 -9.82
C ASP A 130 -8.97 -9.53 -8.67
N GLY A 131 -8.70 -9.15 -7.42
CA GLY A 131 -9.25 -9.78 -6.22
C GLY A 131 -8.42 -10.95 -5.71
N ILE A 132 -7.26 -11.22 -6.32
CA ILE A 132 -6.37 -12.35 -5.98
C ILE A 132 -4.99 -11.81 -5.64
N VAL A 133 -4.46 -12.21 -4.49
CA VAL A 133 -3.10 -11.82 -4.09
C VAL A 133 -2.08 -12.31 -5.11
N ASP A 134 -1.23 -11.41 -5.64
CA ASP A 134 -0.27 -11.68 -6.72
C ASP A 134 0.72 -12.80 -6.40
N ASP A 135 1.14 -12.91 -5.13
CA ASP A 135 2.07 -13.94 -4.66
C ASP A 135 1.41 -14.89 -3.65
N PRO A 136 0.99 -16.09 -4.09
CA PRO A 136 0.37 -17.08 -3.19
C PRO A 136 1.26 -17.55 -2.04
N ALA A 137 2.59 -17.44 -2.18
CA ALA A 137 3.51 -17.83 -1.10
C ALA A 137 3.60 -16.74 -0.02
N VAL A 138 3.60 -15.47 -0.44
CA VAL A 138 3.49 -14.32 0.48
C VAL A 138 2.12 -14.33 1.15
N GLU A 139 1.03 -14.52 0.41
CA GLU A 139 -0.32 -14.73 0.96
C GLU A 139 -0.33 -15.77 2.08
N ALA A 140 0.20 -16.95 1.79
CA ALA A 140 0.25 -18.03 2.77
C ALA A 140 1.11 -17.69 4.01
N SER A 141 2.21 -16.95 3.83
CA SER A 141 3.06 -16.48 4.94
C SER A 141 2.31 -15.50 5.84
N LEU A 142 1.74 -14.43 5.26
CA LEU A 142 0.99 -13.42 5.99
C LEU A 142 -0.17 -14.02 6.80
N ARG A 143 -0.93 -14.91 6.18
CA ARG A 143 -2.04 -15.63 6.82
C ARG A 143 -1.57 -16.55 7.95
N ASN A 144 -0.51 -17.34 7.72
CA ASN A 144 0.00 -18.29 8.72
C ASN A 144 0.64 -17.60 9.93
N LEU A 145 1.15 -16.39 9.73
CA LEU A 145 1.78 -15.59 10.78
C LEU A 145 0.80 -14.69 11.52
N ASP A 146 -0.50 -14.75 11.18
CA ASP A 146 -1.52 -13.88 11.78
C ASP A 146 -1.08 -12.41 11.72
N THR A 147 -0.83 -11.92 10.49
CA THR A 147 -0.22 -10.61 10.27
C THR A 147 -1.16 -9.47 10.61
N MET A 148 -0.69 -8.52 11.40
CA MET A 148 -1.47 -7.39 11.88
C MET A 148 -0.86 -6.05 11.45
N MET A 149 -1.73 -5.09 11.09
CA MET A 149 -1.42 -3.67 10.97
C MET A 149 -2.26 -2.88 11.98
N PRO A 150 -1.69 -2.47 13.12
CA PRO A 150 -2.42 -1.68 14.11
C PRO A 150 -2.37 -0.19 13.77
N LEU A 151 -3.52 0.48 13.88
CA LEU A 151 -3.67 1.92 13.72
C LEU A 151 -3.91 2.57 15.09
N PHE A 152 -2.90 3.26 15.60
CA PHE A 152 -2.94 3.93 16.91
C PHE A 152 -3.27 5.41 16.77
N ASN A 153 -3.91 5.97 17.79
CA ASN A 153 -4.16 7.40 17.83
C ASN A 153 -2.86 8.23 17.98
N SER A 154 -1.86 7.71 18.65
CA SER A 154 -0.54 8.33 18.83
C SER A 154 0.47 7.32 19.38
N GLU A 155 1.74 7.63 19.33
CA GLU A 155 2.87 6.85 19.85
C GLU A 155 2.77 6.48 21.34
N TRP A 156 2.01 7.25 22.12
CA TRP A 156 1.84 7.02 23.55
C TRP A 156 0.50 6.39 23.90
N SER A 157 -0.09 5.69 22.93
CA SER A 157 -1.34 4.97 23.16
C SER A 157 -1.12 3.78 24.08
N ALA A 158 -2.00 3.62 25.07
CA ALA A 158 -1.98 2.43 25.93
C ALA A 158 -2.25 1.12 25.15
N GLY A 159 -2.87 1.23 23.97
CA GLY A 159 -3.07 0.10 23.06
C GLY A 159 -1.77 -0.42 22.47
N GLN A 160 -0.82 0.47 22.22
CA GLN A 160 0.49 0.11 21.68
C GLN A 160 1.28 -0.79 22.64
N ASP A 161 1.34 -0.44 23.94
CA ASP A 161 1.98 -1.28 24.94
C ASP A 161 1.35 -2.68 25.00
N ASN A 162 0.01 -2.76 24.91
CA ASN A 162 -0.69 -4.05 24.90
C ASN A 162 -0.35 -4.91 23.67
N VAL A 163 -0.25 -4.30 22.49
CA VAL A 163 0.16 -5.02 21.27
C VAL A 163 1.57 -5.56 21.42
N PHE A 164 2.51 -4.72 21.81
CA PHE A 164 3.92 -5.13 21.95
C PHE A 164 4.15 -6.18 23.03
N ASP A 165 3.35 -6.16 24.11
CA ASP A 165 3.50 -7.11 25.22
C ASP A 165 2.79 -8.46 24.98
N TYR A 166 1.68 -8.49 24.22
CA TYR A 166 0.77 -9.62 24.22
C TYR A 166 0.40 -10.15 22.82
N TYR A 167 0.74 -9.44 21.72
CA TYR A 167 0.48 -9.97 20.38
C TYR A 167 1.53 -11.02 20.02
N ASP A 168 1.10 -12.18 19.59
CA ASP A 168 1.97 -13.31 19.25
C ASP A 168 2.03 -13.63 17.74
N GLY A 169 1.29 -12.88 16.91
CA GLY A 169 1.39 -12.90 15.46
C GLY A 169 2.52 -12.05 14.92
N CYS A 170 2.55 -11.83 13.61
CA CYS A 170 3.56 -10.98 12.96
C CYS A 170 3.12 -9.52 12.97
N LEU A 171 4.02 -8.68 13.45
CA LEU A 171 3.90 -7.22 13.46
C LEU A 171 5.11 -6.65 12.72
N GLY A 172 4.90 -6.11 11.54
CA GLY A 172 5.99 -5.51 10.75
C GLY A 172 6.17 -4.03 11.04
N ALA A 173 5.07 -3.30 11.17
CA ALA A 173 5.05 -1.87 11.41
C ALA A 173 3.77 -1.44 12.15
N VAL A 174 3.62 -0.16 12.41
CA VAL A 174 2.42 0.46 12.99
C VAL A 174 2.10 1.77 12.26
N LEU A 175 0.84 2.18 12.26
CA LEU A 175 0.43 3.48 11.73
C LEU A 175 -0.17 4.36 12.82
N TYR A 176 0.18 5.64 12.81
CA TYR A 176 -0.40 6.62 13.72
C TYR A 176 -1.43 7.50 13.02
N ASN A 177 -2.41 7.98 13.76
CA ASN A 177 -3.52 8.76 13.23
C ASN A 177 -3.10 9.99 12.41
N ASN A 178 -2.00 10.64 12.78
CA ASN A 178 -1.47 11.81 12.07
C ASN A 178 -0.68 11.48 10.79
N GLU A 179 -0.40 10.21 10.54
CA GLU A 179 0.38 9.71 9.39
C GLU A 179 -0.49 9.07 8.32
N ILE A 180 -1.81 9.11 8.47
CA ILE A 180 -2.75 8.57 7.49
C ILE A 180 -3.52 9.73 6.88
N ASP A 181 -3.36 9.97 5.57
CA ASP A 181 -4.07 11.01 4.82
C ASP A 181 -4.82 10.46 3.60
N PRO A 182 -6.11 10.12 3.74
CA PRO A 182 -6.92 9.61 2.63
C PRO A 182 -7.07 10.58 1.45
N SER A 183 -6.67 11.84 1.60
CA SER A 183 -6.69 12.82 0.52
C SER A 183 -5.45 12.77 -0.38
N GLN A 184 -4.45 12.01 0.03
CA GLN A 184 -3.19 11.81 -0.70
C GLN A 184 -2.87 10.31 -0.80
N PRO A 185 -3.76 9.50 -1.41
CA PRO A 185 -3.59 8.07 -1.46
C PRO A 185 -2.30 7.70 -2.20
N GLY A 186 -1.55 6.77 -1.63
CA GLY A 186 -0.28 6.31 -2.18
C GLY A 186 0.84 7.34 -2.22
N HIS A 187 0.64 8.54 -1.70
CA HIS A 187 1.60 9.63 -1.78
C HIS A 187 2.55 9.62 -0.58
N TRP A 188 3.84 9.76 -0.88
CA TRP A 188 4.85 10.06 0.14
C TRP A 188 4.64 11.47 0.72
N GLY A 189 5.05 11.69 1.95
CA GLY A 189 5.06 12.99 2.63
C GLY A 189 4.10 13.05 3.81
N ASP A 190 2.84 13.34 3.58
CA ASP A 190 1.85 13.45 4.66
C ASP A 190 1.08 12.14 4.93
N ASP A 191 1.29 11.10 4.09
CA ASP A 191 0.68 9.77 4.21
C ASP A 191 1.74 8.67 4.24
N ALA A 192 1.96 8.07 5.41
CA ALA A 192 2.89 6.95 5.60
C ALA A 192 2.25 5.57 5.34
N SER A 193 1.01 5.52 4.84
CA SER A 193 0.31 4.24 4.67
C SER A 193 1.04 3.28 3.74
N VAL A 194 1.64 3.76 2.65
CA VAL A 194 2.42 2.91 1.73
C VAL A 194 3.67 2.37 2.42
N GLU A 195 4.39 3.22 3.15
CA GLU A 195 5.63 2.87 3.86
C GLU A 195 5.39 1.77 4.89
N GLU A 196 4.51 2.04 5.86
CA GLU A 196 4.31 1.15 7.01
C GLU A 196 3.62 -0.16 6.61
N ILE A 197 2.75 -0.12 5.59
CA ILE A 197 2.12 -1.34 5.08
C ILE A 197 3.13 -2.16 4.27
N LEU A 198 4.00 -1.55 3.45
CA LEU A 198 5.11 -2.25 2.80
C LEU A 198 6.05 -2.89 3.83
N HIS A 199 6.43 -2.18 4.89
CA HIS A 199 7.24 -2.76 5.97
C HIS A 199 6.56 -3.99 6.58
N THR A 200 5.24 -3.95 6.77
CA THR A 200 4.49 -5.10 7.30
C THR A 200 4.45 -6.26 6.30
N ILE A 201 4.13 -6.01 5.03
CA ILE A 201 4.11 -7.03 3.98
C ILE A 201 5.50 -7.63 3.78
N ASN A 202 6.53 -6.78 3.71
CA ASN A 202 7.89 -7.23 3.50
C ASN A 202 8.39 -8.07 4.69
N THR A 203 8.15 -7.63 5.93
CA THR A 203 8.59 -8.33 7.14
C THR A 203 7.92 -9.69 7.29
N CYS A 204 6.61 -9.74 7.15
CA CYS A 204 5.81 -10.95 7.39
C CYS A 204 5.63 -11.83 6.14
N GLY A 205 5.96 -11.29 4.97
CA GLY A 205 5.84 -11.95 3.67
C GLY A 205 7.17 -12.21 3.00
N GLN A 206 7.73 -11.22 2.27
CA GLN A 206 8.90 -11.42 1.41
C GLN A 206 10.13 -11.94 2.15
N LEU A 207 10.42 -11.42 3.35
CA LEU A 207 11.56 -11.88 4.15
C LEU A 207 11.44 -13.34 4.57
N GLU A 208 10.24 -13.77 4.90
CA GLU A 208 9.98 -15.16 5.34
C GLU A 208 9.99 -16.13 4.14
N VAL A 209 9.44 -15.70 2.99
CA VAL A 209 9.32 -16.54 1.79
C VAL A 209 10.62 -16.57 0.98
N TYR A 210 11.30 -15.43 0.85
CA TYR A 210 12.48 -15.24 0.00
C TYR A 210 13.72 -14.75 0.77
N PRO A 211 14.16 -15.43 1.85
CA PRO A 211 15.26 -14.93 2.69
C PRO A 211 16.59 -14.80 1.95
N GLN A 212 16.77 -15.49 0.82
CA GLN A 212 17.97 -15.36 -0.01
C GLN A 212 17.98 -14.06 -0.84
N ALA A 213 16.80 -13.52 -1.14
CA ALA A 213 16.66 -12.25 -1.83
C ALA A 213 16.63 -11.06 -0.86
N PHE A 214 15.88 -11.18 0.26
CA PHE A 214 15.51 -10.07 1.14
C PHE A 214 16.03 -10.18 2.59
N GLY A 215 16.87 -11.15 2.91
CA GLY A 215 17.41 -11.28 4.28
C GLY A 215 18.15 -10.02 4.74
N LEU A 216 17.87 -9.59 5.99
CA LEU A 216 18.31 -8.30 6.54
C LEU A 216 19.73 -8.32 7.15
N GLN A 217 20.38 -9.47 7.25
CA GLN A 217 21.71 -9.53 7.84
C GLN A 217 22.80 -9.19 6.81
N PRO A 218 23.95 -8.63 7.22
CA PRO A 218 25.07 -8.39 6.31
C PRO A 218 25.46 -9.67 5.55
N ASN A 219 25.63 -9.56 4.23
CA ASN A 219 25.99 -10.67 3.32
C ASN A 219 25.01 -11.87 3.38
N SER A 220 23.75 -11.65 3.73
CA SER A 220 22.78 -12.75 3.84
C SER A 220 21.85 -12.86 2.63
N SER A 221 21.79 -11.84 1.79
CA SER A 221 20.85 -11.76 0.68
C SER A 221 21.36 -10.89 -0.47
N LEU A 222 20.71 -11.02 -1.62
CA LEU A 222 20.98 -10.15 -2.77
C LEU A 222 20.72 -8.67 -2.43
N MET A 223 19.67 -8.37 -1.67
CA MET A 223 19.34 -7.03 -1.22
C MET A 223 20.41 -6.46 -0.28
N SER A 224 20.88 -7.24 0.71
CA SER A 224 21.93 -6.77 1.62
C SER A 224 23.23 -6.42 0.89
N ASP A 225 23.59 -7.20 -0.13
CA ASP A 225 24.76 -6.93 -0.96
C ASP A 225 24.56 -5.69 -1.85
N ALA A 226 23.35 -5.48 -2.39
CA ALA A 226 22.98 -4.29 -3.16
C ALA A 226 22.99 -3.02 -2.28
N MET A 227 22.44 -3.09 -1.07
CA MET A 227 22.46 -1.99 -0.11
C MET A 227 23.89 -1.56 0.25
N ASP A 228 24.79 -2.51 0.46
CA ASP A 228 26.19 -2.19 0.76
C ASP A 228 26.87 -1.42 -0.41
N ILE A 229 26.48 -1.71 -1.65
CA ILE A 229 26.91 -0.95 -2.83
C ILE A 229 26.26 0.44 -2.82
N ALA A 230 24.97 0.53 -2.59
CA ALA A 230 24.22 1.79 -2.58
C ALA A 230 24.75 2.80 -1.55
N ARG A 231 25.22 2.30 -0.41
CA ARG A 231 25.79 3.09 0.68
C ARG A 231 27.30 3.35 0.52
N GLY A 232 27.94 2.80 -0.52
CA GLY A 232 29.39 2.88 -0.73
C GLY A 232 30.21 2.09 0.27
N GLY A 233 29.59 1.12 0.98
CA GLY A 233 30.27 0.23 1.94
C GLY A 233 29.34 -0.45 2.91
N GLN A 234 29.85 -1.51 3.58
CA GLN A 234 29.13 -2.23 4.60
C GLN A 234 29.21 -1.51 5.95
N PHE A 235 28.18 -0.74 6.28
CA PHE A 235 28.08 -0.02 7.55
C PHE A 235 27.06 -0.70 8.47
N ILE A 236 27.50 -1.25 9.58
CA ILE A 236 26.62 -1.92 10.56
C ILE A 236 25.75 -0.91 11.34
N ASN A 237 26.28 0.28 11.53
CA ASN A 237 25.57 1.42 12.09
C ASN A 237 25.71 2.62 11.15
N ILE A 238 24.92 3.64 11.34
CA ILE A 238 24.99 4.89 10.57
C ILE A 238 26.41 5.45 10.64
N PRO A 239 27.11 5.66 9.51
CA PRO A 239 28.44 6.24 9.51
C PRO A 239 28.38 7.76 9.77
N ASN A 240 29.47 8.36 10.24
CA ASN A 240 29.52 9.81 10.40
C ASN A 240 29.39 10.57 9.07
N ASN A 241 29.81 9.96 7.98
CA ASN A 241 29.66 10.47 6.61
C ASN A 241 29.61 9.27 5.68
N TYR A 242 28.74 9.30 4.70
CA TYR A 242 28.73 8.37 3.60
C TYR A 242 29.80 8.76 2.56
N PRO A 243 30.32 7.81 1.76
CA PRO A 243 31.13 8.11 0.58
C PRO A 243 30.38 9.01 -0.42
N GLU A 244 31.11 9.83 -1.19
CA GLU A 244 30.54 10.75 -2.17
C GLU A 244 29.76 10.03 -3.30
N GLU A 245 30.11 8.78 -3.56
CA GLU A 245 29.46 7.93 -4.57
C GLU A 245 28.21 7.19 -4.08
N ALA A 246 27.89 7.27 -2.80
CA ALA A 246 26.67 6.65 -2.26
C ALA A 246 25.42 7.39 -2.75
N TRP A 247 24.32 6.67 -2.94
CA TRP A 247 22.99 7.21 -3.27
C TRP A 247 21.92 6.84 -2.25
N TYR A 248 22.29 6.07 -1.22
CA TYR A 248 21.48 5.77 -0.05
C TYR A 248 22.25 6.21 1.20
N HIS A 249 21.68 7.19 1.92
CA HIS A 249 22.36 7.93 2.99
C HIS A 249 21.59 7.92 4.31
N TYR A 250 20.81 6.89 4.58
CA TYR A 250 19.93 6.84 5.76
C TYR A 250 20.63 7.37 7.02
N ASP A 251 20.02 8.34 7.71
CA ASP A 251 20.72 9.15 8.71
C ASP A 251 20.13 9.04 10.14
N ASP A 252 19.09 8.25 10.37
CA ASP A 252 18.59 7.99 11.72
C ASP A 252 19.59 7.13 12.50
N TRP A 253 20.27 7.77 13.43
CA TRP A 253 21.32 7.17 14.24
C TRP A 253 20.84 6.02 15.17
N THR A 254 19.53 5.83 15.35
CA THR A 254 18.96 4.72 16.11
C THR A 254 18.83 3.46 15.29
N CYS A 255 18.91 3.57 13.96
CA CYS A 255 18.78 2.49 13.01
C CYS A 255 20.06 1.62 12.93
N ASP A 256 19.89 0.33 13.01
CA ASP A 256 20.96 -0.65 12.77
C ASP A 256 20.96 -1.13 11.31
N TYR A 257 21.79 -2.12 10.99
CA TYR A 257 21.91 -2.64 9.64
C TYR A 257 20.60 -3.24 9.11
N GLN A 258 19.82 -3.92 9.96
CA GLN A 258 18.57 -4.55 9.55
C GLN A 258 17.48 -3.52 9.26
N CYS A 259 17.41 -2.50 10.10
CA CYS A 259 16.56 -1.35 9.87
C CYS A 259 16.90 -0.66 8.54
N MET A 260 18.17 -0.32 8.32
CA MET A 260 18.63 0.28 7.06
C MET A 260 18.34 -0.58 5.83
N ALA A 261 18.34 -1.91 5.97
CA ALA A 261 18.02 -2.81 4.87
C ALA A 261 16.51 -2.81 4.56
N MET A 262 15.66 -2.64 5.58
CA MET A 262 14.21 -2.53 5.40
C MET A 262 13.84 -1.21 4.72
N GLU A 263 14.42 -0.10 5.18
CA GLU A 263 14.24 1.22 4.57
C GLU A 263 14.75 1.26 3.12
N TYR A 264 15.90 0.62 2.86
CA TYR A 264 16.42 0.50 1.50
C TYR A 264 15.45 -0.22 0.55
N LEU A 265 14.82 -1.32 1.03
CA LEU A 265 13.80 -2.02 0.25
C LEU A 265 12.62 -1.12 -0.07
N TYR A 266 12.13 -0.38 0.93
CA TYR A 266 11.06 0.60 0.75
C TYR A 266 11.42 1.64 -0.32
N TRP A 267 12.57 2.32 -0.19
CA TRP A 267 12.99 3.34 -1.16
C TRP A 267 13.09 2.79 -2.59
N CYS A 268 13.59 1.57 -2.75
CA CYS A 268 13.69 0.94 -4.07
C CYS A 268 12.31 0.66 -4.68
N ILE A 269 11.36 0.11 -3.91
CA ILE A 269 10.00 -0.20 -4.38
C ILE A 269 9.27 1.10 -4.77
N VAL A 270 9.26 2.11 -3.91
CA VAL A 270 8.53 3.37 -4.19
C VAL A 270 9.18 4.21 -5.29
N SER A 271 10.50 4.07 -5.50
CA SER A 271 11.19 4.66 -6.66
C SER A 271 10.75 4.01 -7.97
N ASP A 272 10.64 2.68 -8.00
CA ASP A 272 10.21 1.93 -9.18
C ASP A 272 8.76 2.23 -9.53
N MET A 273 7.88 2.29 -8.53
CA MET A 273 6.48 2.71 -8.70
C MET A 273 6.32 4.19 -9.12
N GLY A 274 7.37 5.01 -9.00
CA GLY A 274 7.36 6.43 -9.37
C GLY A 274 6.65 7.36 -8.38
N ILE A 275 6.37 6.92 -7.17
CA ILE A 275 5.74 7.73 -6.10
C ILE A 275 6.60 8.95 -5.77
N LEU A 276 7.91 8.84 -5.81
CA LEU A 276 8.86 9.91 -5.49
C LEU A 276 9.11 10.91 -6.62
N ASN A 277 8.49 10.72 -7.78
CA ASN A 277 8.85 11.42 -9.03
C ASN A 277 8.29 12.84 -9.13
N ASP A 278 8.29 13.60 -8.05
CA ASP A 278 8.04 15.04 -8.06
C ASP A 278 9.17 15.80 -7.35
N THR A 279 9.38 17.05 -7.78
CA THR A 279 10.53 17.84 -7.32
C THR A 279 10.48 18.15 -5.82
N GLN A 280 9.31 18.29 -5.23
CA GLN A 280 9.17 18.63 -3.82
C GLN A 280 9.52 17.43 -2.95
N THR A 281 8.98 16.28 -3.27
CA THR A 281 9.26 15.02 -2.61
C THR A 281 10.75 14.69 -2.73
N CYS A 282 11.29 14.68 -3.95
CA CYS A 282 12.70 14.36 -4.19
C CYS A 282 13.67 15.29 -3.43
N ASN A 283 13.41 16.59 -3.38
CA ASN A 283 14.23 17.52 -2.59
C ASN A 283 14.04 17.35 -1.07
N GLY A 284 12.94 16.77 -0.64
CA GLY A 284 12.65 16.56 0.78
C GLY A 284 13.37 15.35 1.37
N ILE A 285 13.78 14.41 0.51
CA ILE A 285 14.41 13.14 0.90
C ILE A 285 15.88 13.02 0.43
N ASP A 286 16.44 14.06 -0.16
CA ASP A 286 17.79 14.03 -0.76
C ASP A 286 18.92 13.78 0.26
N ASN A 287 18.63 13.96 1.56
CA ASN A 287 19.53 13.57 2.65
C ASN A 287 19.58 12.05 2.89
N GLU A 288 18.58 11.30 2.42
CA GLU A 288 18.48 9.85 2.62
C GLU A 288 18.55 9.06 1.32
N TRP A 289 17.89 9.54 0.27
CA TRP A 289 17.73 8.83 -0.99
C TRP A 289 17.82 9.75 -2.21
N GLU A 290 18.62 9.38 -3.21
CA GLU A 290 18.84 10.20 -4.41
C GLU A 290 18.08 9.71 -5.65
N LEU A 291 17.59 8.47 -5.66
CA LEU A 291 17.02 7.86 -6.86
C LEU A 291 15.49 8.04 -6.96
N CYS A 292 15.04 9.29 -7.00
CA CYS A 292 13.62 9.65 -6.91
C CYS A 292 12.76 9.32 -8.14
N SER A 293 13.26 8.64 -9.15
CA SER A 293 12.45 8.27 -10.31
C SER A 293 12.78 6.87 -10.82
N PRO A 294 11.84 6.17 -11.47
CA PRO A 294 12.09 4.86 -12.07
C PRO A 294 13.33 4.84 -12.98
N ALA A 295 13.48 5.84 -13.83
CA ALA A 295 14.61 5.93 -14.76
C ALA A 295 15.97 6.13 -14.06
N LEU A 296 16.01 6.89 -12.95
CA LEU A 296 17.21 7.06 -12.13
C LEU A 296 17.53 5.76 -11.39
N PHE A 297 16.55 5.11 -10.82
CA PHE A 297 16.69 3.82 -10.15
C PHE A 297 17.19 2.75 -11.11
N GLU A 298 16.54 2.58 -12.28
CA GLU A 298 16.97 1.64 -13.32
C GLU A 298 18.42 1.85 -13.78
N SER A 299 18.84 3.10 -13.93
CA SER A 299 20.19 3.41 -14.46
C SER A 299 21.30 3.37 -13.42
N THR A 300 20.98 3.48 -12.13
CA THR A 300 21.98 3.63 -11.05
C THR A 300 22.09 2.37 -10.21
N ASP A 301 20.98 1.90 -9.64
CA ASP A 301 20.95 0.72 -8.77
C ASP A 301 20.57 -0.54 -9.55
N LEU A 302 21.44 -0.96 -10.44
CA LEU A 302 21.18 -2.10 -11.33
C LEU A 302 20.91 -3.40 -10.57
N ALA A 303 21.52 -3.57 -9.41
CA ALA A 303 21.39 -4.78 -8.60
C ALA A 303 19.99 -4.87 -8.00
N MET A 304 19.53 -3.80 -7.34
CA MET A 304 18.21 -3.81 -6.71
C MET A 304 17.08 -3.64 -7.71
N PHE A 305 17.29 -2.86 -8.79
CA PHE A 305 16.32 -2.79 -9.90
C PHE A 305 16.02 -4.17 -10.49
N ALA A 306 17.04 -5.01 -10.66
CA ALA A 306 16.85 -6.38 -11.15
C ALA A 306 16.05 -7.25 -10.17
N ILE A 307 16.17 -7.02 -8.86
CA ILE A 307 15.44 -7.77 -7.82
C ILE A 307 13.99 -7.28 -7.75
N VAL A 308 13.77 -5.96 -7.73
CA VAL A 308 12.42 -5.37 -7.66
C VAL A 308 11.58 -5.76 -8.88
N ASN A 309 12.21 -5.87 -10.04
CA ASN A 309 11.54 -6.22 -11.30
C ASN A 309 11.59 -7.74 -11.64
N ASP A 310 12.09 -8.59 -10.73
CA ASP A 310 12.08 -10.03 -10.96
C ASP A 310 10.66 -10.58 -10.71
N PRO A 311 10.01 -11.15 -11.72
CA PRO A 311 8.64 -11.66 -11.61
C PRO A 311 8.50 -12.81 -10.59
N GLN A 312 9.60 -13.36 -10.11
CA GLN A 312 9.59 -14.38 -9.06
C GLN A 312 9.10 -13.81 -7.73
N TYR A 313 9.41 -12.54 -7.42
CA TYR A 313 9.14 -11.95 -6.10
C TYR A 313 7.82 -11.18 -6.01
N LYS A 314 7.17 -10.94 -7.16
CA LYS A 314 5.85 -10.30 -7.22
C LYS A 314 5.75 -9.02 -6.37
N LEU A 315 6.84 -8.23 -6.33
CA LEU A 315 6.80 -6.92 -5.68
C LEU A 315 5.88 -5.96 -6.46
N PRO A 316 5.14 -5.08 -5.79
CA PRO A 316 4.20 -4.18 -6.44
C PRO A 316 4.92 -3.20 -7.39
N GLN A 317 4.34 -2.98 -8.56
CA GLN A 317 4.86 -2.14 -9.64
C GLN A 317 4.00 -0.90 -9.90
N ILE A 318 2.76 -0.89 -9.42
CA ILE A 318 1.79 0.19 -9.58
C ILE A 318 1.57 0.83 -8.21
N ALA A 319 1.68 2.14 -8.16
CA ALA A 319 1.45 2.90 -6.93
C ALA A 319 -0.02 2.80 -6.51
N PRO A 320 -0.32 2.54 -5.23
CA PRO A 320 -1.68 2.56 -4.73
C PRO A 320 -2.36 3.92 -4.96
N ASP A 321 -3.64 3.89 -5.33
CA ASP A 321 -4.45 5.11 -5.43
C ASP A 321 -5.53 5.21 -4.32
N GLY A 322 -5.59 4.20 -3.45
CA GLY A 322 -6.48 4.14 -2.30
C GLY A 322 -7.93 3.82 -2.64
N ASN A 323 -8.20 3.27 -3.83
CA ASN A 323 -9.53 2.97 -4.33
C ASN A 323 -9.72 1.49 -4.70
N TYR A 324 -9.13 0.60 -3.92
CA TYR A 324 -9.24 -0.83 -4.17
C TYR A 324 -10.70 -1.30 -4.12
N CYS A 325 -11.20 -1.75 -5.26
CA CYS A 325 -12.52 -2.34 -5.40
C CYS A 325 -12.55 -3.26 -6.62
N PRO A 326 -11.95 -4.45 -6.54
CA PRO A 326 -12.04 -5.42 -7.62
C PRO A 326 -13.51 -5.69 -7.91
N ALA A 327 -13.89 -5.67 -9.16
CA ALA A 327 -15.22 -6.12 -9.54
C ALA A 327 -15.43 -7.51 -8.92
N GLU A 328 -16.58 -7.73 -8.23
CA GLU A 328 -16.87 -9.09 -7.75
C GLU A 328 -16.63 -10.03 -8.93
N SER A 329 -15.72 -10.97 -8.76
CA SER A 329 -15.40 -11.91 -9.82
C SER A 329 -16.70 -12.61 -10.18
N MET A 330 -17.18 -12.35 -11.38
CA MET A 330 -18.40 -12.96 -11.86
C MET A 330 -18.01 -14.30 -12.47
N GLN A 331 -18.32 -15.36 -11.73
CA GLN A 331 -18.02 -16.71 -12.24
C GLN A 331 -18.50 -16.87 -13.67
N GLY A 332 -17.57 -17.07 -14.61
CA GLY A 332 -17.84 -17.08 -16.04
C GLY A 332 -17.43 -15.79 -16.79
N ASP A 333 -16.98 -14.74 -16.09
CA ASP A 333 -16.35 -13.54 -16.66
C ASP A 333 -14.84 -13.66 -16.52
N ILE A 334 -14.20 -14.35 -17.45
CA ILE A 334 -12.79 -14.71 -17.36
C ILE A 334 -11.88 -13.56 -17.81
N ASN A 335 -12.40 -12.63 -18.61
CA ASN A 335 -11.66 -11.47 -19.08
C ASN A 335 -11.83 -10.23 -18.18
N GLY A 336 -12.70 -10.31 -17.14
CA GLY A 336 -12.90 -9.25 -16.17
C GLY A 336 -13.60 -8.00 -16.71
N ASP A 337 -14.37 -8.11 -17.83
CA ASP A 337 -15.03 -6.94 -18.44
C ASP A 337 -16.46 -6.68 -17.90
N GLY A 338 -16.90 -7.48 -16.92
CA GLY A 338 -18.23 -7.40 -16.30
C GLY A 338 -19.35 -7.98 -17.15
N ILE A 339 -19.07 -8.68 -18.25
CA ILE A 339 -20.07 -9.21 -19.16
C ILE A 339 -19.72 -10.63 -19.60
N ILE A 340 -20.43 -11.64 -19.11
CA ILE A 340 -20.23 -13.01 -19.60
C ILE A 340 -20.65 -13.14 -21.06
N ASN A 341 -19.69 -13.33 -21.95
CA ASN A 341 -19.93 -13.37 -23.39
C ASN A 341 -18.95 -14.33 -24.12
N ILE A 342 -18.90 -14.25 -25.47
CA ILE A 342 -18.03 -15.14 -26.24
C ILE A 342 -16.54 -14.94 -26.02
N LEU A 343 -16.13 -13.77 -25.49
CA LEU A 343 -14.71 -13.50 -25.21
C LEU A 343 -14.26 -14.34 -24.00
N ASP A 344 -15.13 -14.61 -23.04
CA ASP A 344 -14.85 -15.47 -21.89
C ASP A 344 -14.72 -16.93 -22.29
N ILE A 345 -15.51 -17.38 -23.28
CA ILE A 345 -15.34 -18.71 -23.84
C ILE A 345 -13.94 -18.84 -24.46
N ILE A 346 -13.48 -17.81 -25.18
CA ILE A 346 -12.16 -17.81 -25.81
C ILE A 346 -11.06 -17.80 -24.73
N ALA A 347 -11.21 -16.99 -23.68
CA ALA A 347 -10.29 -16.94 -22.55
C ALA A 347 -10.21 -18.30 -21.86
N THR A 348 -11.35 -18.92 -21.51
CA THR A 348 -11.39 -20.26 -20.91
C THR A 348 -10.74 -21.33 -21.78
N VAL A 349 -10.99 -21.30 -23.08
CA VAL A 349 -10.35 -22.25 -24.03
C VAL A 349 -8.83 -22.09 -24.01
N ASN A 350 -8.30 -20.87 -23.90
CA ASN A 350 -6.86 -20.62 -23.79
C ASN A 350 -6.31 -21.22 -22.49
N LEU A 351 -6.97 -21.00 -21.34
CA LEU A 351 -6.59 -21.62 -20.06
C LEU A 351 -6.54 -23.16 -20.16
N VAL A 352 -7.55 -23.76 -20.78
CA VAL A 352 -7.58 -25.22 -21.01
C VAL A 352 -6.40 -25.69 -21.87
N LEU A 353 -6.04 -24.94 -22.91
CA LEU A 353 -4.93 -25.30 -23.83
C LEU A 353 -3.56 -25.10 -23.13
N ASP A 354 -3.42 -24.12 -22.30
CA ASP A 354 -2.18 -23.79 -21.59
C ASP A 354 -2.05 -24.61 -20.30
N GLY A 355 -3.13 -25.22 -19.82
CA GLY A 355 -3.18 -26.00 -18.57
C GLY A 355 -3.11 -25.12 -17.32
N GLU A 356 -3.58 -23.87 -17.44
CA GLU A 356 -3.63 -22.90 -16.36
C GLU A 356 -4.96 -22.99 -15.61
N PHE A 357 -4.91 -22.79 -14.29
CA PHE A 357 -6.10 -22.75 -13.43
C PHE A 357 -6.54 -21.30 -13.22
N ASN A 358 -7.85 -21.08 -13.28
CA ASN A 358 -8.51 -19.83 -12.90
C ASN A 358 -9.83 -20.17 -12.23
N SER A 359 -10.07 -19.63 -11.04
CA SER A 359 -11.26 -19.94 -10.23
C SER A 359 -12.57 -19.52 -10.89
N ASP A 360 -12.56 -18.43 -11.65
CA ASP A 360 -13.76 -17.92 -12.35
C ASP A 360 -14.10 -18.75 -13.58
N ALA A 361 -13.11 -19.47 -14.10
CA ALA A 361 -13.26 -20.41 -15.18
C ALA A 361 -13.66 -21.83 -14.70
N ASP A 362 -13.44 -22.18 -13.44
CA ASP A 362 -13.87 -23.47 -12.83
C ASP A 362 -15.33 -23.37 -12.39
N LEU A 363 -16.25 -23.45 -13.35
CA LEU A 363 -17.68 -23.31 -13.09
C LEU A 363 -18.31 -24.51 -12.39
N ASN A 364 -17.64 -25.68 -12.48
CA ASN A 364 -18.14 -26.90 -11.84
C ASN A 364 -17.56 -27.12 -10.43
N GLY A 365 -16.52 -26.36 -10.03
CA GLY A 365 -15.88 -26.41 -8.73
C GLY A 365 -15.03 -27.66 -8.49
N ASP A 366 -14.50 -28.29 -9.54
CA ASP A 366 -13.70 -29.52 -9.43
C ASP A 366 -12.18 -29.26 -9.35
N TYR A 367 -11.76 -27.98 -9.28
CA TYR A 367 -10.38 -27.51 -9.25
C TYR A 367 -9.57 -27.83 -10.53
N ASN A 368 -10.27 -27.97 -11.65
CA ASN A 368 -9.66 -28.19 -12.96
C ASN A 368 -10.42 -27.41 -14.02
N VAL A 369 -9.74 -26.57 -14.78
CA VAL A 369 -10.35 -25.85 -15.89
C VAL A 369 -10.25 -26.71 -17.15
N ASP A 370 -11.39 -27.24 -17.60
CA ASP A 370 -11.44 -28.11 -18.75
C ASP A 370 -12.65 -27.83 -19.70
N ILE A 371 -12.90 -28.75 -20.63
CA ILE A 371 -13.98 -28.59 -21.62
C ILE A 371 -15.38 -28.57 -20.95
N LEU A 372 -15.54 -29.08 -19.74
CA LEU A 372 -16.83 -29.09 -19.04
C LEU A 372 -17.16 -27.65 -18.61
N ASP A 373 -16.18 -26.88 -18.19
CA ASP A 373 -16.35 -25.47 -17.81
C ASP A 373 -16.67 -24.61 -19.03
N VAL A 374 -15.99 -24.84 -20.15
CA VAL A 374 -16.33 -24.18 -21.42
C VAL A 374 -17.81 -24.41 -21.78
N ILE A 375 -18.33 -25.63 -21.59
CA ILE A 375 -19.73 -25.95 -21.82
C ILE A 375 -20.64 -25.20 -20.85
N LEU A 376 -20.24 -25.06 -19.59
CA LEU A 376 -21.00 -24.32 -18.59
C LEU A 376 -21.08 -22.83 -18.91
N ILE A 377 -19.97 -22.20 -19.33
CA ILE A 377 -19.96 -20.80 -19.77
C ILE A 377 -20.88 -20.61 -20.99
N VAL A 378 -20.81 -21.51 -21.98
CA VAL A 378 -21.73 -21.47 -23.13
C VAL A 378 -23.19 -21.52 -22.67
N ASN A 379 -23.51 -22.36 -21.68
CA ASN A 379 -24.85 -22.44 -21.14
C ASN A 379 -25.27 -21.16 -20.39
N LEU A 380 -24.34 -20.53 -19.64
CA LEU A 380 -24.61 -19.22 -19.01
C LEU A 380 -24.96 -18.14 -20.03
N ILE A 381 -24.26 -18.13 -21.18
CA ILE A 381 -24.50 -17.14 -22.25
C ILE A 381 -25.81 -17.40 -22.99
N LEU A 382 -26.21 -18.66 -23.14
CA LEU A 382 -27.43 -19.04 -23.89
C LEU A 382 -28.71 -19.00 -23.04
N GLY A 383 -28.62 -18.94 -21.70
CA GLY A 383 -29.73 -18.86 -20.73
C GLY A 383 -30.35 -20.22 -20.50
#